data_da66d6664c18ac7a0d4e171b754359f9
#
_entry.id   da66d6664c18ac7a0d4e171b754359f9
#
_cell.length_a   1.000
_cell.length_b   1.000
_cell.length_c   1.000
_cell.angle_alpha   90.00
_cell.angle_beta   90.00
_cell.angle_gamma   90.00
#
_symmetry.space_group_name_H-M   'P 1'
#
loop_
_entity.id
_entity.type
_entity.pdbx_description
1 polymer ?
#
loop_
_entity_poly.entity_id
_entity_poly.type
_entity_poly.pdbx_seq_one_letter_code
_entity_poly.pdbx_strand_id
1 'polypeptide(L)'
;MIFEKVGEPGPVSAFATLERFHCIPEDSLFDPIEKGYKWGEEFGYCWFKTDFVVPDGLGGKDIFIRPHISGYEGTLWVDGVPYGNFSTKIVFTGHGNHYCDLLRKDAKAGEKIAIDLEYYAGHSYKGCHPTENNPLLTYDFSYEGIDICVKNYAIQEFYFDLRTLV
;
A
#
# COMPACT_ATOMS: atom_id res chain seq x y z
N MET A 1 -19.88 -3.34 1.68
CA MET A 1 -18.49 -2.95 1.29
C MET A 1 -17.70 -4.21 1.01
N ILE A 2 -16.90 -4.26 -0.07
CA ILE A 2 -16.12 -5.47 -0.43
C ILE A 2 -15.07 -5.79 0.63
N PHE A 3 -14.40 -4.77 1.16
CA PHE A 3 -13.44 -4.92 2.23
C PHE A 3 -14.06 -4.51 3.57
N GLU A 4 -13.87 -5.34 4.57
CA GLU A 4 -14.23 -5.07 5.96
C GLU A 4 -12.96 -4.90 6.77
N LYS A 5 -12.78 -3.75 7.39
CA LYS A 5 -11.64 -3.49 8.27
C LYS A 5 -11.79 -4.34 9.54
N VAL A 6 -10.76 -5.10 9.86
CA VAL A 6 -10.70 -5.97 11.04
C VAL A 6 -9.63 -5.55 12.04
N GLY A 7 -8.78 -4.60 11.66
CA GLY A 7 -7.74 -4.08 12.54
C GLY A 7 -6.81 -3.09 11.86
N GLU A 8 -5.78 -2.73 12.59
CA GLU A 8 -4.62 -1.96 12.12
C GLU A 8 -3.36 -2.76 12.45
N PRO A 9 -2.25 -2.58 11.71
CA PRO A 9 -0.99 -3.21 12.07
C PRO A 9 -0.41 -2.63 13.38
N GLY A 10 0.70 -3.18 13.82
CA GLY A 10 1.49 -2.65 14.93
C GLY A 10 2.05 -1.25 14.65
N PRO A 11 2.94 -0.76 15.52
CA PRO A 11 3.61 0.52 15.33
C PRO A 11 4.29 0.59 13.96
N VAL A 12 4.22 1.75 13.33
CA VAL A 12 4.82 1.97 12.00
C VAL A 12 6.05 2.84 12.15
N SER A 13 7.10 2.49 11.45
CA SER A 13 8.27 3.34 11.26
C SER A 13 8.51 3.59 9.78
N ALA A 14 9.18 4.71 9.47
CA ALA A 14 9.46 5.10 8.10
C ALA A 14 10.91 5.53 7.90
N PHE A 15 11.36 5.39 6.67
CA PHE A 15 12.67 5.84 6.19
C PHE A 15 12.50 6.49 4.81
N ALA A 16 12.66 7.80 4.72
CA ALA A 16 12.61 8.55 3.49
C ALA A 16 14.03 8.75 2.93
N THR A 17 14.21 8.56 1.62
CA THR A 17 15.53 8.59 0.98
C THR A 17 15.42 8.93 -0.50
N LEU A 18 16.50 9.45 -1.09
CA LEU A 18 16.69 9.57 -2.55
C LEU A 18 17.39 8.36 -3.16
N GLU A 19 17.94 7.49 -2.31
CA GLU A 19 18.62 6.28 -2.75
C GLU A 19 17.63 5.17 -3.01
N ARG A 20 17.78 4.49 -4.14
CA ARG A 20 16.99 3.29 -4.47
C ARG A 20 17.64 2.06 -3.87
N PHE A 21 16.91 1.42 -2.98
CA PHE A 21 17.30 0.14 -2.40
C PHE A 21 16.73 -1.02 -3.23
N HIS A 22 17.51 -2.10 -3.35
CA HIS A 22 17.08 -3.34 -4.03
C HIS A 22 16.64 -4.42 -3.04
N CYS A 23 16.69 -4.11 -1.75
CA CYS A 23 16.25 -4.94 -0.64
C CYS A 23 15.75 -4.02 0.47
N ILE A 24 15.07 -4.59 1.45
CA ILE A 24 14.59 -3.83 2.61
C ILE A 24 15.79 -3.19 3.33
N PRO A 25 15.75 -1.87 3.59
CA PRO A 25 16.82 -1.19 4.33
C PRO A 25 17.00 -1.71 5.75
N GLU A 26 18.16 -1.46 6.34
CA GLU A 26 18.47 -1.84 7.72
C GLU A 26 17.55 -1.14 8.72
N ASP A 27 17.14 -1.85 9.78
CA ASP A 27 16.21 -1.36 10.80
C ASP A 27 16.68 -0.06 11.48
N SER A 28 17.99 0.14 11.56
CA SER A 28 18.59 1.34 12.14
C SER A 28 18.30 2.65 11.40
N LEU A 29 17.81 2.56 10.18
CA LEU A 29 17.46 3.72 9.34
C LEU A 29 16.02 4.19 9.55
N PHE A 30 15.18 3.41 10.22
CA PHE A 30 13.76 3.70 10.36
C PHE A 30 13.47 4.46 11.66
N ASP A 31 12.71 5.54 11.55
CA ASP A 31 12.18 6.31 12.69
C ASP A 31 10.69 6.01 12.90
N PRO A 32 10.21 5.90 14.15
CA PRO A 32 8.79 5.76 14.44
C PRO A 32 7.99 6.95 13.90
N ILE A 33 6.83 6.67 13.31
CA ILE A 33 5.95 7.70 12.76
C ILE A 33 4.51 7.54 13.26
N GLU A 34 3.74 8.62 13.10
CA GLU A 34 2.30 8.66 13.36
C GLU A 34 1.53 9.08 12.10
N LYS A 35 0.20 8.93 12.14
CA LYS A 35 -0.69 9.43 11.07
C LYS A 35 -0.46 10.92 10.84
N GLY A 36 -0.43 11.33 9.59
CA GLY A 36 -0.07 12.68 9.17
C GLY A 36 1.42 12.87 8.88
N TYR A 37 2.26 11.83 9.04
CA TYR A 37 3.67 11.90 8.65
C TYR A 37 3.79 12.30 7.18
N LYS A 38 4.60 13.34 6.92
CA LYS A 38 4.83 13.89 5.58
C LYS A 38 6.11 13.37 4.99
N TRP A 39 6.04 13.05 3.70
CA TRP A 39 7.18 12.60 2.93
C TRP A 39 7.02 13.02 1.47
N GLY A 40 8.06 12.85 0.70
CA GLY A 40 8.02 13.09 -0.73
C GLY A 40 9.03 14.14 -1.13
N GLU A 41 9.80 13.77 -2.11
CA GLU A 41 10.73 14.60 -2.84
C GLU A 41 10.81 14.04 -4.25
N GLU A 42 11.10 14.88 -5.24
CA GLU A 42 11.23 14.40 -6.61
C GLU A 42 12.28 13.29 -6.70
N PHE A 43 11.94 12.16 -7.33
CA PHE A 43 12.69 10.90 -7.35
C PHE A 43 12.86 10.19 -6.00
N GLY A 44 12.20 10.69 -4.95
CA GLY A 44 12.31 10.14 -3.60
C GLY A 44 11.57 8.82 -3.41
N TYR A 45 12.01 8.09 -2.41
CA TYR A 45 11.40 6.86 -1.91
C TYR A 45 11.07 7.04 -0.44
N CYS A 46 10.05 6.33 0.03
CA CYS A 46 9.78 6.18 1.44
C CYS A 46 9.43 4.72 1.74
N TRP A 47 10.18 4.14 2.65
CA TRP A 47 9.93 2.83 3.20
C TRP A 47 9.12 2.95 4.48
N PHE A 48 8.09 2.10 4.61
CA PHE A 48 7.27 1.97 5.82
C PHE A 48 7.38 0.55 6.31
N LYS A 49 7.69 0.38 7.58
CA LYS A 49 7.88 -0.92 8.22
C LYS A 49 6.91 -1.09 9.36
N THR A 50 6.26 -2.25 9.42
CA THR A 50 5.34 -2.64 10.48
C THR A 50 5.17 -4.16 10.53
N ASP A 51 4.34 -4.65 11.42
CA ASP A 51 3.92 -6.04 11.46
C ASP A 51 2.44 -6.18 11.85
N PHE A 52 1.90 -7.34 11.62
CA PHE A 52 0.56 -7.69 12.06
C PHE A 52 0.54 -9.08 12.68
N VAL A 53 -0.01 -9.17 13.90
CA VAL A 53 -0.27 -10.46 14.53
C VAL A 53 -1.73 -10.83 14.31
N VAL A 54 -1.97 -11.97 13.67
CA VAL A 54 -3.32 -12.44 13.33
C VAL A 54 -4.10 -12.78 14.59
N PRO A 55 -5.20 -12.08 14.92
CA PRO A 55 -6.05 -12.42 16.06
C PRO A 55 -6.71 -13.80 15.92
N ASP A 56 -7.06 -14.43 17.03
CA ASP A 56 -7.71 -15.76 17.04
C ASP A 56 -8.95 -15.83 16.16
N GLY A 57 -9.77 -14.78 16.16
CA GLY A 57 -11.00 -14.71 15.35
C GLY A 57 -10.78 -14.58 13.83
N LEU A 58 -9.55 -14.41 13.39
CA LEU A 58 -9.17 -14.31 11.97
C LEU A 58 -8.45 -15.55 11.44
N GLY A 59 -8.24 -16.57 12.28
CA GLY A 59 -7.68 -17.85 11.84
C GLY A 59 -8.51 -18.48 10.71
N GLY A 60 -7.86 -18.95 9.66
CA GLY A 60 -8.48 -19.54 8.47
C GLY A 60 -9.03 -18.52 7.47
N LYS A 61 -8.84 -17.24 7.68
CA LYS A 61 -9.28 -16.18 6.75
C LYS A 61 -8.15 -15.69 5.89
N ASP A 62 -8.50 -15.22 4.70
CA ASP A 62 -7.60 -14.45 3.85
C ASP A 62 -7.51 -13.01 4.39
N ILE A 63 -6.30 -12.56 4.68
CA ILE A 63 -6.02 -11.23 5.23
C ILE A 63 -5.51 -10.32 4.12
N PHE A 64 -6.07 -9.12 4.06
CA PHE A 64 -5.75 -8.10 3.07
C PHE A 64 -5.23 -6.84 3.74
N ILE A 65 -4.41 -6.09 3.01
CA ILE A 65 -3.87 -4.80 3.43
C ILE A 65 -4.43 -3.68 2.55
N ARG A 66 -4.77 -2.57 3.18
CA ARG A 66 -5.21 -1.33 2.50
C ARG A 66 -4.43 -0.15 3.06
N PRO A 67 -3.27 0.17 2.46
CA PRO A 67 -2.51 1.34 2.87
C PRO A 67 -3.22 2.63 2.43
N HIS A 68 -3.29 3.58 3.35
CA HIS A 68 -3.71 4.96 3.10
C HIS A 68 -2.44 5.84 3.07
N ILE A 69 -1.63 5.60 2.06
CA ILE A 69 -0.36 6.28 1.85
C ILE A 69 -0.41 6.90 0.46
N SER A 70 -0.21 8.20 0.39
CA SER A 70 -0.09 8.87 -0.89
C SER A 70 1.31 8.68 -1.46
N GLY A 71 1.41 8.61 -2.78
CA GLY A 71 2.63 8.35 -3.54
C GLY A 71 2.25 7.95 -4.96
N TYR A 72 3.22 7.69 -5.79
CA TYR A 72 3.00 7.34 -7.19
C TYR A 72 2.79 5.84 -7.37
N GLU A 73 3.67 5.07 -6.80
CA GLU A 73 3.66 3.60 -6.81
C GLU A 73 4.17 3.09 -5.46
N GLY A 74 3.71 1.90 -5.08
CA GLY A 74 4.18 1.22 -3.87
C GLY A 74 4.40 -0.25 -4.13
N THR A 75 5.47 -0.79 -3.58
CA THR A 75 5.77 -2.22 -3.55
C THR A 75 5.46 -2.78 -2.17
N LEU A 76 4.70 -3.86 -2.11
CA LEU A 76 4.46 -4.61 -0.89
C LEU A 76 5.48 -5.72 -0.76
N TRP A 77 6.13 -5.78 0.39
CA TRP A 77 7.00 -6.87 0.82
C TRP A 77 6.34 -7.57 2.00
N VAL A 78 6.28 -8.88 1.94
CA VAL A 78 5.72 -9.72 3.02
C VAL A 78 6.78 -10.69 3.47
N ASP A 79 7.09 -10.70 4.76
CA ASP A 79 8.13 -11.54 5.35
C ASP A 79 9.48 -11.44 4.62
N GLY A 80 9.85 -10.23 4.21
CA GLY A 80 11.12 -9.95 3.54
C GLY A 80 11.15 -10.26 2.04
N VAL A 81 10.02 -10.64 1.43
CA VAL A 81 9.94 -10.99 0.00
C VAL A 81 9.04 -10.02 -0.74
N PRO A 82 9.45 -9.49 -1.92
CA PRO A 82 8.55 -8.70 -2.76
C PRO A 82 7.34 -9.53 -3.14
N TYR A 83 6.15 -8.99 -2.86
CA TYR A 83 4.92 -9.76 -2.95
C TYR A 83 3.90 -9.17 -3.91
N GLY A 84 3.76 -7.86 -3.91
CA GLY A 84 2.77 -7.18 -4.73
C GLY A 84 3.07 -5.71 -4.91
N ASN A 85 2.20 -5.02 -5.61
CA ASN A 85 2.34 -3.59 -5.82
C ASN A 85 1.01 -2.86 -5.70
N PHE A 86 1.11 -1.57 -5.40
CA PHE A 86 0.03 -0.61 -5.40
C PHE A 86 0.37 0.49 -6.40
N SER A 87 -0.57 0.80 -7.27
CA SER A 87 -0.47 1.96 -8.16
C SER A 87 -1.63 2.88 -7.88
N THR A 88 -1.33 4.11 -7.55
CA THR A 88 -2.34 5.16 -7.37
C THR A 88 -2.62 5.92 -8.66
N LYS A 89 -1.86 5.63 -9.71
CA LYS A 89 -2.00 6.30 -11.00
C LYS A 89 -3.30 5.90 -11.67
N ILE A 90 -4.19 6.86 -11.81
CA ILE A 90 -5.35 6.72 -12.69
C ILE A 90 -4.83 6.81 -14.12
N VAL A 91 -4.82 5.68 -14.81
CA VAL A 91 -4.52 5.66 -16.23
C VAL A 91 -5.80 6.03 -16.98
N PHE A 92 -5.77 7.08 -17.76
CA PHE A 92 -6.90 7.59 -18.58
C PHE A 92 -7.47 6.54 -19.56
N THR A 93 -6.77 5.45 -19.75
CA THR A 93 -7.16 4.36 -20.68
C THR A 93 -8.11 3.34 -20.06
N GLY A 94 -8.67 3.59 -18.88
CA GLY A 94 -9.60 2.68 -18.20
C GLY A 94 -8.96 1.46 -17.55
N HIS A 95 -7.64 1.35 -17.58
CA HIS A 95 -6.89 0.40 -16.77
C HIS A 95 -6.75 0.99 -15.36
N GLY A 96 -7.71 0.65 -14.50
CA GLY A 96 -7.75 1.16 -13.14
C GLY A 96 -6.53 0.80 -12.30
N ASN A 97 -6.52 1.30 -11.08
CA ASN A 97 -5.51 1.02 -10.09
C ASN A 97 -5.27 -0.49 -9.93
N HIS A 98 -4.04 -0.92 -10.06
CA HIS A 98 -3.65 -2.28 -9.77
C HIS A 98 -3.28 -2.37 -8.30
N TYR A 99 -4.04 -3.18 -7.56
CA TYR A 99 -3.75 -3.47 -6.16
C TYR A 99 -3.55 -4.97 -5.99
N CYS A 100 -2.37 -5.37 -5.60
CA CYS A 100 -2.11 -6.69 -5.06
C CYS A 100 -2.11 -6.56 -3.53
N ASP A 101 -3.27 -6.67 -2.94
CA ASP A 101 -3.58 -6.33 -1.56
C ASP A 101 -3.74 -7.56 -0.64
N LEU A 102 -3.57 -8.77 -1.14
CA LEU A 102 -3.57 -9.98 -0.33
C LEU A 102 -2.28 -10.04 0.50
N LEU A 103 -2.41 -10.01 1.82
CA LEU A 103 -1.29 -10.08 2.75
C LEU A 103 -0.95 -11.53 3.13
N ARG A 104 -1.98 -12.32 3.41
CA ARG A 104 -1.84 -13.74 3.78
C ARG A 104 -3.10 -14.50 3.41
N LYS A 105 -2.94 -15.64 2.75
CA LYS A 105 -4.02 -16.59 2.48
C LYS A 105 -4.09 -17.60 3.61
N ASP A 106 -5.31 -17.94 4.05
CA ASP A 106 -5.56 -18.95 5.10
C ASP A 106 -4.68 -18.71 6.34
N ALA A 107 -4.71 -17.48 6.85
CA ALA A 107 -3.85 -17.02 7.93
C ALA A 107 -4.06 -17.82 9.22
N LYS A 108 -2.99 -18.06 9.97
CA LYS A 108 -3.07 -18.80 11.23
C LYS A 108 -3.20 -17.83 12.40
N ALA A 109 -4.08 -18.15 13.34
CA ALA A 109 -4.18 -17.40 14.60
C ALA A 109 -2.81 -17.34 15.30
N GLY A 110 -2.43 -16.17 15.79
CA GLY A 110 -1.13 -15.90 16.42
C GLY A 110 0.05 -15.76 15.44
N GLU A 111 -0.16 -15.96 14.15
CA GLU A 111 0.88 -15.74 13.13
C GLU A 111 1.27 -14.26 13.10
N LYS A 112 2.57 -14.01 13.09
CA LYS A 112 3.14 -12.68 12.89
C LYS A 112 3.54 -12.52 11.43
N ILE A 113 3.06 -11.48 10.78
CA ILE A 113 3.33 -11.15 9.38
C ILE A 113 4.15 -9.86 9.37
N ALA A 114 5.38 -9.91 8.86
CA ALA A 114 6.18 -8.72 8.65
C ALA A 114 5.74 -8.01 7.37
N ILE A 115 5.61 -6.71 7.43
CA ILE A 115 5.08 -5.88 6.34
C ILE A 115 6.05 -4.72 6.11
N ASP A 116 6.60 -4.65 4.90
CA ASP A 116 7.35 -3.50 4.45
C ASP A 116 6.70 -2.96 3.17
N LEU A 117 6.62 -1.64 3.07
CA LEU A 117 6.05 -0.94 1.94
C LEU A 117 7.09 0.04 1.41
N GLU A 118 7.49 -0.12 0.16
CA GLU A 118 8.34 0.84 -0.54
C GLU A 118 7.45 1.71 -1.43
N TYR A 119 7.41 3.01 -1.18
CA TYR A 119 6.69 3.97 -2.00
C TYR A 119 7.64 4.86 -2.78
N TYR A 120 7.30 5.10 -4.03
CA TYR A 120 8.02 6.01 -4.92
C TYR A 120 7.23 7.30 -5.10
N ALA A 121 7.91 8.42 -4.93
CA ALA A 121 7.30 9.75 -5.07
C ALA A 121 7.07 10.16 -6.54
N GLY A 122 7.71 9.48 -7.48
CA GLY A 122 7.64 9.83 -8.89
C GLY A 122 8.51 11.03 -9.27
N HIS A 123 8.34 11.48 -10.50
CA HIS A 123 8.92 12.71 -10.99
C HIS A 123 7.99 13.39 -11.99
N SER A 124 8.11 14.68 -12.10
CA SER A 124 7.33 15.48 -13.03
C SER A 124 8.09 15.65 -14.34
N TYR A 125 7.58 15.10 -15.43
CA TYR A 125 8.15 15.28 -16.75
C TYR A 125 7.22 16.17 -17.59
N LYS A 126 7.72 17.30 -18.06
CA LYS A 126 6.97 18.19 -18.95
C LYS A 126 6.68 17.45 -20.26
N GLY A 127 5.41 17.33 -20.62
CA GLY A 127 4.99 16.68 -21.87
C GLY A 127 4.74 15.14 -21.77
N CYS A 128 4.92 14.51 -20.61
CA CYS A 128 4.63 13.08 -20.44
C CYS A 128 3.18 12.78 -20.03
N HIS A 129 2.39 13.79 -19.72
CA HIS A 129 0.97 13.66 -19.42
C HIS A 129 0.10 14.26 -20.51
N PRO A 130 -0.98 13.58 -20.93
CA PRO A 130 -1.94 14.15 -21.90
C PRO A 130 -2.69 15.37 -21.34
N THR A 131 -2.51 15.73 -20.08
CA THR A 131 -3.04 16.93 -19.44
C THR A 131 -1.87 17.84 -19.04
N GLU A 132 -1.29 18.52 -20.00
CA GLU A 132 -0.19 19.49 -19.80
C GLU A 132 -0.50 20.65 -18.84
N ASN A 133 -1.76 20.79 -18.43
CA ASN A 133 -2.21 21.80 -17.47
C ASN A 133 -2.20 21.31 -16.03
N ASN A 134 -1.68 20.12 -15.75
CA ASN A 134 -1.55 19.67 -14.38
C ASN A 134 -0.49 20.52 -13.67
N PRO A 135 -0.84 21.17 -12.55
CA PRO A 135 0.15 21.84 -11.75
C PRO A 135 1.25 20.84 -11.41
N LEU A 136 2.49 21.30 -11.41
CA LEU A 136 3.65 20.53 -10.97
C LEU A 136 3.26 19.70 -9.74
N LEU A 137 3.56 18.40 -9.79
CA LEU A 137 3.34 17.53 -8.63
C LEU A 137 4.00 18.18 -7.43
N THR A 138 3.20 18.58 -6.47
CA THR A 138 3.73 18.92 -5.16
C THR A 138 4.03 17.60 -4.50
N TYR A 139 5.30 17.30 -4.25
CA TYR A 139 5.72 16.07 -3.56
C TYR A 139 5.36 16.11 -2.07
N ASP A 140 4.12 16.51 -1.75
CA ASP A 140 3.57 16.58 -0.39
C ASP A 140 2.69 15.36 -0.14
N PHE A 141 3.34 14.23 0.05
CA PHE A 141 2.69 12.97 0.35
C PHE A 141 2.55 12.76 1.86
N SER A 142 1.58 11.92 2.23
CA SER A 142 1.32 11.62 3.64
C SER A 142 1.05 10.14 3.88
N TYR A 143 1.37 9.72 5.10
CA TYR A 143 0.94 8.47 5.69
C TYR A 143 -0.29 8.75 6.56
N GLU A 144 -1.45 8.17 6.20
CA GLU A 144 -2.71 8.33 6.94
C GLU A 144 -3.13 7.04 7.66
N GLY A 145 -2.33 6.00 7.55
CA GLY A 145 -2.56 4.72 8.22
C GLY A 145 -2.58 3.53 7.27
N ILE A 146 -2.80 2.37 7.86
CA ILE A 146 -2.93 1.09 7.16
C ILE A 146 -4.11 0.36 7.77
N ASP A 147 -5.05 -0.09 6.94
CA ASP A 147 -6.13 -0.96 7.36
C ASP A 147 -5.80 -2.42 7.04
N ILE A 148 -6.02 -3.29 8.01
CA ILE A 148 -6.05 -4.74 7.80
C ILE A 148 -7.50 -5.16 7.61
N CYS A 149 -7.76 -5.92 6.55
CA CYS A 149 -9.11 -6.21 6.09
C CYS A 149 -9.30 -7.70 5.80
N VAL A 150 -10.56 -8.11 5.79
CA VAL A 150 -11.05 -9.33 5.13
C VAL A 150 -11.94 -8.96 3.97
N LYS A 151 -12.10 -9.85 2.99
CA LYS A 151 -13.01 -9.64 1.84
C LYS A 151 -14.35 -10.33 2.06
N ASN A 152 -15.41 -9.62 1.70
CA ASN A 152 -16.72 -10.22 1.48
C ASN A 152 -16.81 -10.65 -0.01
N TYR A 153 -16.50 -11.91 -0.28
CA TYR A 153 -16.47 -12.45 -1.63
C TYR A 153 -17.84 -12.42 -2.31
N ALA A 154 -18.94 -12.63 -1.57
CA ALA A 154 -20.29 -12.56 -2.15
C ALA A 154 -20.62 -11.15 -2.67
N ILE A 155 -20.24 -10.12 -1.92
CA ILE A 155 -20.39 -8.73 -2.39
C ILE A 155 -19.47 -8.44 -3.57
N GLN A 156 -18.28 -8.98 -3.58
CA GLN A 156 -17.32 -8.82 -4.68
C GLN A 156 -17.87 -9.46 -5.97
N GLU A 157 -18.35 -10.69 -5.91
CA GLU A 157 -18.98 -11.40 -7.04
C GLU A 157 -20.17 -10.60 -7.59
N PHE A 158 -21.08 -10.20 -6.72
CA PHE A 158 -22.23 -9.39 -7.09
C PHE A 158 -21.82 -8.07 -7.79
N TYR A 159 -20.77 -7.42 -7.30
CA TYR A 159 -20.26 -6.19 -7.92
C TYR A 159 -19.74 -6.44 -9.34
N PHE A 160 -18.99 -7.54 -9.56
CA PHE A 160 -18.46 -7.86 -10.88
C PHE A 160 -19.57 -8.30 -11.83
N ASP A 161 -20.56 -9.05 -11.35
CA ASP A 161 -21.73 -9.44 -12.17
C ASP A 161 -22.50 -8.19 -12.64
N LEU A 162 -22.73 -7.23 -11.75
CA LEU A 162 -23.36 -5.96 -12.13
C LEU A 162 -22.55 -5.19 -13.19
N ARG A 163 -21.21 -5.16 -13.06
CA ARG A 163 -20.36 -4.47 -14.05
C ARG A 163 -20.33 -5.12 -15.42
N THR A 164 -20.60 -6.42 -15.51
CA THR A 164 -20.65 -7.13 -16.79
C THR A 164 -22.00 -6.95 -17.49
N LEU A 165 -23.04 -6.49 -16.79
CA LEU A 165 -24.37 -6.25 -17.34
C LEU A 165 -24.57 -4.81 -17.88
N VAL A 166 -23.62 -3.93 -17.67
CA VAL A 166 -23.61 -2.52 -18.11
C VAL A 166 -22.57 -2.32 -19.20
#